data_9bc0f8626e788c270f1fd95490ffa628
#
_entry.id   9bc0f8626e788c270f1fd95490ffa628
#
_cell.length_a   1.000
_cell.length_b   1.000
_cell.length_c   1.000
_cell.angle_alpha   90.00
_cell.angle_beta   90.00
_cell.angle_gamma   90.00
#
_symmetry.space_group_name_H-M   'P 1'
#
loop_
_entity.id
_entity.type
_entity.pdbx_description
1 polymer ?
#
loop_
_entity_poly.entity_id
_entity_poly.type
_entity_poly.pdbx_seq_one_letter_code
_entity_poly.pdbx_strand_id
1 'polypeptide(L)'
;MRKSILAILSLFVIASVLLAACGGGSTATQAPADSGGSSDSGSSADSGEKQVLKVWSFTNEILTMAVAFEGKNPNVDVQFTMIPMNQGEYQTKIKAAVGTADAPDVVALEAAFVKEWVEADFLADLNDLLPLAEELQTYPSVVQVGTYEGVTKAYSYQATPGAFFYRRSIAAECLGTDDPEKVQALVADIEKFLETAEKIKQCNPNYFTVGTSGELFNPFLANRSQPWIVDGALVIDPKVEEYIDFAKLMRDNGYESQAQQWSEGWFAGMNDSLVGADGQPKKVFSYFLPTWGLPYVLIPNSGDTGGDWAMINGPLPYQWGGTWVGAMKDSPNLELAKQFVAFAALDEENLTNWATGVYTNEYLKAIDPTISDDQAQAPGDFVSSQIVVEKITPTFDGSALYEWLGGQNNYAAFGLAAPNVNGALLTGSDDAIQRALESQRDQYLNGEIDKATMWRQWLDVVRSEFPDLVIPEPPQ
;
A
#
# COMPACT_ATOMS: atom_id res chain seq x y z
N MET A 1 35.19 -37.17 -23.44
CA MET A 1 34.30 -38.28 -23.83
C MET A 1 32.88 -37.91 -23.45
N ARG A 2 32.10 -37.70 -24.50
CA ARG A 2 30.67 -38.07 -24.73
C ARG A 2 29.67 -37.72 -23.65
N LYS A 3 28.81 -36.68 -23.90
CA LYS A 3 27.44 -36.72 -24.49
C LYS A 3 26.42 -37.33 -23.53
N SER A 4 25.29 -36.65 -23.16
CA SER A 4 24.18 -36.44 -24.07
C SER A 4 23.16 -35.43 -23.48
N ILE A 5 22.68 -34.63 -24.38
CA ILE A 5 21.50 -33.77 -24.41
C ILE A 5 20.24 -34.64 -24.38
N LEU A 6 19.21 -34.23 -23.64
CA LEU A 6 17.84 -34.63 -23.97
C LEU A 6 16.91 -33.44 -23.70
N ALA A 7 16.53 -32.80 -24.78
CA ALA A 7 15.40 -31.89 -24.89
C ALA A 7 14.11 -32.72 -25.03
N ILE A 8 13.05 -32.35 -24.33
CA ILE A 8 11.71 -32.84 -24.61
C ILE A 8 10.82 -31.63 -24.87
N LEU A 9 10.55 -31.44 -26.15
CA LEU A 9 9.40 -30.71 -26.67
C LEU A 9 8.14 -31.52 -26.37
N SER A 10 7.08 -30.87 -25.86
CA SER A 10 5.73 -31.41 -25.92
C SER A 10 4.83 -30.45 -26.66
N LEU A 11 4.39 -30.90 -27.81
CA LEU A 11 3.48 -30.27 -28.75
C LEU A 11 2.06 -30.16 -28.17
N PHE A 12 1.42 -29.07 -28.49
CA PHE A 12 -0.03 -28.86 -28.46
C PHE A 12 -0.80 -29.84 -29.33
N VAL A 13 -1.94 -30.33 -28.83
CA VAL A 13 -3.02 -30.86 -29.68
C VAL A 13 -4.30 -30.12 -29.34
N ILE A 14 -4.74 -29.34 -30.32
CA ILE A 14 -6.08 -28.75 -30.43
C ILE A 14 -7.01 -29.83 -31.03
N ALA A 15 -8.13 -30.09 -30.41
CA ALA A 15 -9.21 -30.81 -31.04
C ALA A 15 -10.54 -30.12 -30.75
N SER A 16 -11.04 -29.43 -31.75
CA SER A 16 -12.40 -28.89 -31.89
C SER A 16 -13.37 -30.01 -32.19
N VAL A 17 -14.52 -30.04 -31.50
CA VAL A 17 -15.72 -30.76 -32.00
C VAL A 17 -16.91 -29.83 -31.88
N LEU A 18 -17.47 -29.53 -33.06
CA LEU A 18 -18.73 -28.86 -33.30
C LEU A 18 -19.84 -29.90 -33.54
N LEU A 19 -21.07 -29.45 -33.31
CA LEU A 19 -22.37 -29.97 -33.83
C LEU A 19 -23.01 -31.10 -33.00
N ALA A 20 -24.31 -31.08 -32.72
CA ALA A 20 -25.42 -30.68 -33.55
C ALA A 20 -26.70 -30.41 -32.74
N ALA A 21 -27.53 -29.59 -33.32
CA ALA A 21 -28.87 -29.18 -32.93
C ALA A 21 -29.96 -30.25 -33.31
N CYS A 22 -31.18 -29.94 -32.87
CA CYS A 22 -32.52 -30.44 -33.20
C CYS A 22 -33.17 -31.20 -32.03
N GLY A 23 -34.36 -30.89 -31.55
CA GLY A 23 -35.50 -30.13 -32.06
C GLY A 23 -36.78 -30.75 -31.50
N GLY A 24 -37.85 -30.01 -31.35
CA GLY A 24 -39.22 -30.43 -31.07
C GLY A 24 -39.64 -30.22 -29.62
N GLY A 25 -40.61 -29.44 -29.22
CA GLY A 25 -41.82 -28.95 -29.90
C GLY A 25 -43.08 -29.40 -29.16
N SER A 26 -43.85 -28.42 -28.63
CA SER A 26 -45.28 -28.49 -28.30
C SER A 26 -45.69 -29.23 -27.00
N THR A 27 -46.57 -28.78 -26.14
CA THR A 27 -47.82 -28.05 -26.27
C THR A 27 -48.31 -27.57 -24.90
N ALA A 28 -48.93 -26.43 -24.87
CA ALA A 28 -49.66 -25.87 -23.74
C ALA A 28 -50.95 -26.66 -23.45
N THR A 29 -51.33 -26.76 -22.19
CA THR A 29 -52.74 -27.00 -21.81
C THR A 29 -53.09 -26.20 -20.57
N GLN A 30 -54.15 -25.39 -20.67
CA GLN A 30 -54.73 -24.52 -19.67
C GLN A 30 -55.53 -25.28 -18.60
N ALA A 31 -55.65 -24.64 -17.48
CA ALA A 31 -56.36 -24.68 -16.25
C ALA A 31 -57.69 -25.48 -16.16
N PRO A 32 -58.24 -25.73 -14.94
CA PRO A 32 -59.04 -24.66 -14.33
C PRO A 32 -58.82 -24.41 -12.81
N ALA A 33 -59.27 -23.25 -12.39
CA ALA A 33 -59.37 -22.77 -11.01
C ALA A 33 -60.46 -23.53 -10.24
N ASP A 34 -60.24 -23.71 -8.92
CA ASP A 34 -61.34 -23.54 -7.95
C ASP A 34 -60.82 -23.07 -6.58
N SER A 35 -61.69 -22.34 -5.97
CA SER A 35 -61.61 -21.50 -4.78
C SER A 35 -61.59 -22.25 -3.47
N GLY A 36 -60.92 -21.69 -2.42
CA GLY A 36 -61.10 -22.08 -1.06
C GLY A 36 -60.16 -21.36 -0.10
N GLY A 37 -60.61 -20.27 0.53
CA GLY A 37 -59.82 -19.52 1.45
C GLY A 37 -59.59 -20.21 2.81
N SER A 38 -58.47 -19.86 3.43
CA SER A 38 -58.32 -19.80 4.87
C SER A 38 -57.16 -18.87 5.20
N SER A 39 -57.49 -17.82 5.94
CA SER A 39 -56.55 -16.89 6.55
C SER A 39 -55.74 -17.62 7.61
N ASP A 40 -54.41 -17.68 7.38
CA ASP A 40 -53.46 -17.91 8.46
C ASP A 40 -52.39 -16.83 8.40
N SER A 41 -52.35 -16.04 9.49
CA SER A 41 -51.40 -14.97 9.70
C SER A 41 -50.05 -15.57 10.10
N GLY A 42 -49.32 -16.06 9.11
CA GLY A 42 -47.90 -16.39 9.23
C GLY A 42 -47.08 -15.17 8.86
N SER A 43 -46.24 -14.72 9.76
CA SER A 43 -45.24 -13.68 9.50
C SER A 43 -44.46 -14.04 8.24
N SER A 44 -44.72 -13.33 7.15
CA SER A 44 -43.85 -13.36 5.96
C SER A 44 -42.48 -12.83 6.37
N ALA A 45 -41.51 -13.73 6.53
CA ALA A 45 -40.15 -13.35 6.36
C ALA A 45 -40.06 -12.76 4.96
N ASP A 46 -39.82 -11.48 4.90
CA ASP A 46 -39.57 -10.71 3.69
C ASP A 46 -38.32 -11.32 3.02
N SER A 47 -38.51 -12.25 2.07
CA SER A 47 -37.44 -12.73 1.19
C SER A 47 -37.26 -11.71 0.06
N GLY A 48 -37.05 -10.44 0.44
CA GLY A 48 -36.67 -9.40 -0.46
C GLY A 48 -35.34 -9.79 -1.11
N GLU A 49 -35.25 -9.64 -2.43
CA GLU A 49 -34.02 -9.79 -3.18
C GLU A 49 -32.95 -8.86 -2.54
N LYS A 50 -31.79 -9.42 -2.17
CA LYS A 50 -30.71 -8.62 -1.56
C LYS A 50 -30.26 -7.52 -2.52
N GLN A 51 -29.92 -6.36 -1.97
CA GLN A 51 -29.26 -5.31 -2.74
C GLN A 51 -27.82 -5.73 -3.06
N VAL A 52 -27.47 -5.76 -4.35
CA VAL A 52 -26.14 -6.13 -4.80
C VAL A 52 -25.23 -4.92 -4.78
N LEU A 53 -24.02 -5.05 -4.20
CA LEU A 53 -22.96 -4.07 -4.24
C LEU A 53 -21.70 -4.69 -4.85
N LYS A 54 -21.24 -4.18 -5.99
CA LYS A 54 -20.04 -4.65 -6.66
C LYS A 54 -18.81 -3.89 -6.12
N VAL A 55 -17.87 -4.60 -5.51
CA VAL A 55 -16.65 -4.04 -4.93
C VAL A 55 -15.42 -4.64 -5.59
N TRP A 56 -14.61 -3.81 -6.24
CA TRP A 56 -13.35 -4.24 -6.84
C TRP A 56 -12.16 -3.77 -6.02
N SER A 57 -11.20 -4.68 -5.78
CA SER A 57 -10.01 -4.40 -5.02
C SER A 57 -8.79 -5.15 -5.57
N PHE A 58 -7.62 -4.61 -5.28
CA PHE A 58 -6.33 -5.26 -5.49
C PHE A 58 -5.80 -5.97 -4.22
N THR A 59 -6.49 -5.81 -3.11
CA THR A 59 -6.12 -6.40 -1.80
C THR A 59 -7.28 -7.12 -1.14
N ASN A 60 -6.97 -8.20 -0.43
CA ASN A 60 -7.93 -9.00 0.33
C ASN A 60 -8.46 -8.28 1.59
N GLU A 61 -7.82 -7.22 2.04
CA GLU A 61 -8.27 -6.42 3.19
C GLU A 61 -9.71 -5.92 2.98
N ILE A 62 -10.02 -5.48 1.77
CA ILE A 62 -11.38 -5.02 1.41
C ILE A 62 -12.39 -6.16 1.40
N LEU A 63 -11.99 -7.40 1.08
CA LEU A 63 -12.87 -8.57 1.21
C LEU A 63 -13.26 -8.80 2.67
N THR A 64 -12.31 -8.70 3.60
CA THR A 64 -12.60 -8.80 5.04
C THR A 64 -13.62 -7.76 5.48
N MET A 65 -13.47 -6.50 5.03
CA MET A 65 -14.42 -5.42 5.32
C MET A 65 -15.77 -5.64 4.64
N ALA A 66 -15.79 -6.19 3.42
CA ALA A 66 -17.02 -6.54 2.71
C ALA A 66 -17.84 -7.57 3.47
N VAL A 67 -17.22 -8.63 3.95
CA VAL A 67 -17.89 -9.66 4.77
C VAL A 67 -18.40 -9.08 6.08
N ALA A 68 -17.59 -8.24 6.76
CA ALA A 68 -18.02 -7.57 7.99
C ALA A 68 -19.21 -6.61 7.74
N PHE A 69 -19.21 -5.93 6.58
CA PHE A 69 -20.32 -5.07 6.17
C PHE A 69 -21.62 -5.86 5.95
N GLU A 70 -21.54 -7.01 5.27
CA GLU A 70 -22.71 -7.91 5.11
C GLU A 70 -23.23 -8.41 6.46
N GLY A 71 -22.35 -8.72 7.40
CA GLY A 71 -22.74 -9.12 8.76
C GLY A 71 -23.58 -8.07 9.47
N LYS A 72 -23.31 -6.78 9.23
CA LYS A 72 -24.11 -5.66 9.74
C LYS A 72 -25.34 -5.35 8.86
N ASN A 73 -25.34 -5.76 7.58
CA ASN A 73 -26.36 -5.44 6.57
C ASN A 73 -26.87 -6.72 5.89
N PRO A 74 -27.66 -7.58 6.54
CA PRO A 74 -28.03 -8.91 6.03
C PRO A 74 -28.88 -8.88 4.75
N ASN A 75 -29.42 -7.73 4.37
CA ASN A 75 -30.14 -7.48 3.12
C ASN A 75 -29.22 -7.02 1.97
N VAL A 76 -27.91 -6.98 2.17
CA VAL A 76 -26.90 -6.65 1.14
C VAL A 76 -26.15 -7.93 0.73
N ASP A 77 -25.78 -8.00 -0.55
CA ASP A 77 -24.92 -9.02 -1.16
C ASP A 77 -23.71 -8.28 -1.78
N VAL A 78 -22.53 -8.39 -1.16
CA VAL A 78 -21.32 -7.72 -1.67
C VAL A 78 -20.58 -8.64 -2.64
N GLN A 79 -20.65 -8.33 -3.92
CA GLN A 79 -19.93 -9.05 -4.97
C GLN A 79 -18.51 -8.52 -5.09
N PHE A 80 -17.63 -9.14 -4.34
CA PHE A 80 -16.21 -8.79 -4.32
C PHE A 80 -15.46 -9.39 -5.50
N THR A 81 -14.61 -8.56 -6.15
CA THR A 81 -13.71 -9.00 -7.23
C THR A 81 -12.27 -8.59 -6.91
N MET A 82 -11.41 -9.60 -6.73
CA MET A 82 -9.97 -9.40 -6.58
C MET A 82 -9.30 -9.31 -7.95
N ILE A 83 -8.55 -8.23 -8.20
CA ILE A 83 -7.80 -8.01 -9.44
C ILE A 83 -6.36 -7.60 -9.06
N PRO A 84 -5.34 -8.40 -9.41
CA PRO A 84 -3.95 -8.06 -9.11
C PRO A 84 -3.51 -6.73 -9.74
N MET A 85 -2.61 -6.00 -9.06
CA MET A 85 -2.02 -4.77 -9.60
C MET A 85 -0.89 -5.00 -10.61
N ASN A 86 -0.51 -6.23 -10.87
CA ASN A 86 0.63 -6.59 -11.71
C ASN A 86 0.58 -5.86 -13.06
N GLN A 87 1.64 -5.13 -13.38
CA GLN A 87 1.80 -4.40 -14.64
C GLN A 87 0.62 -3.47 -15.00
N GLY A 88 -0.06 -2.91 -14.00
CA GLY A 88 -1.21 -2.02 -14.20
C GLY A 88 -2.50 -2.72 -14.63
N GLU A 89 -2.62 -4.03 -14.41
CA GLU A 89 -3.82 -4.80 -14.77
C GLU A 89 -5.07 -4.25 -14.08
N TYR A 90 -4.97 -3.95 -12.79
CA TYR A 90 -6.08 -3.41 -12.00
C TYR A 90 -6.61 -2.10 -12.57
N GLN A 91 -5.72 -1.11 -12.75
CA GLN A 91 -6.07 0.21 -13.28
C GLN A 91 -6.68 0.11 -14.69
N THR A 92 -6.09 -0.74 -15.54
CA THR A 92 -6.58 -0.98 -16.90
C THR A 92 -8.01 -1.57 -16.90
N LYS A 93 -8.27 -2.54 -16.03
CA LYS A 93 -9.61 -3.18 -15.93
C LYS A 93 -10.67 -2.20 -15.43
N ILE A 94 -10.37 -1.39 -14.40
CA ILE A 94 -11.34 -0.40 -13.93
C ILE A 94 -11.63 0.61 -15.03
N LYS A 95 -10.60 1.18 -15.69
CA LYS A 95 -10.78 2.15 -16.79
C LYS A 95 -11.64 1.58 -17.92
N ALA A 96 -11.45 0.30 -18.27
CA ALA A 96 -12.24 -0.38 -19.29
C ALA A 96 -13.70 -0.63 -18.87
N ALA A 97 -13.98 -0.76 -17.58
CA ALA A 97 -15.31 -1.01 -17.06
C ALA A 97 -16.15 0.27 -16.86
N VAL A 98 -15.51 1.44 -16.74
CA VAL A 98 -16.21 2.72 -16.55
C VAL A 98 -17.25 2.94 -17.64
N GLY A 99 -18.49 3.26 -17.23
CA GLY A 99 -19.61 3.50 -18.13
C GLY A 99 -20.22 2.24 -18.76
N THR A 100 -19.82 1.04 -18.31
CA THR A 100 -20.42 -0.23 -18.73
C THR A 100 -21.30 -0.83 -17.62
N ALA A 101 -22.09 -1.83 -17.96
CA ALA A 101 -22.91 -2.59 -16.98
C ALA A 101 -22.04 -3.42 -15.99
N ASP A 102 -20.80 -3.69 -16.34
CA ASP A 102 -19.86 -4.46 -15.52
C ASP A 102 -19.08 -3.58 -14.53
N ALA A 103 -19.25 -2.24 -14.61
CA ALA A 103 -18.56 -1.32 -13.70
C ALA A 103 -18.82 -1.68 -12.22
N PRO A 104 -17.79 -1.58 -11.35
CA PRO A 104 -18.00 -1.70 -9.91
C PRO A 104 -18.79 -0.51 -9.36
N ASP A 105 -19.39 -0.68 -8.18
CA ASP A 105 -19.99 0.41 -7.41
C ASP A 105 -18.92 1.10 -6.53
N VAL A 106 -17.97 0.29 -6.03
CA VAL A 106 -16.87 0.72 -5.15
C VAL A 106 -15.55 0.20 -5.69
N VAL A 107 -14.52 1.03 -5.61
CA VAL A 107 -13.14 0.69 -5.97
C VAL A 107 -12.16 0.98 -4.84
N ALA A 108 -11.20 0.07 -4.65
CA ALA A 108 -10.03 0.31 -3.82
C ALA A 108 -8.90 0.90 -4.67
N LEU A 109 -8.21 1.92 -4.17
CA LEU A 109 -7.19 2.66 -4.89
C LEU A 109 -5.91 2.73 -4.05
N GLU A 110 -4.80 2.25 -4.59
CA GLU A 110 -3.51 2.30 -3.92
C GLU A 110 -2.89 3.70 -4.04
N ALA A 111 -2.06 4.09 -3.06
CA ALA A 111 -1.45 5.41 -2.94
C ALA A 111 -0.73 5.89 -4.23
N ALA A 112 -0.07 5.00 -4.96
CA ALA A 112 0.67 5.35 -6.17
C ALA A 112 -0.22 5.90 -7.29
N PHE A 113 -1.51 5.51 -7.33
CA PHE A 113 -2.41 5.93 -8.41
C PHE A 113 -3.74 6.54 -7.94
N VAL A 114 -4.01 6.61 -6.63
CA VAL A 114 -5.28 7.16 -6.12
C VAL A 114 -5.55 8.58 -6.62
N LYS A 115 -4.51 9.42 -6.70
CA LYS A 115 -4.65 10.81 -7.19
C LYS A 115 -5.14 10.89 -8.63
N GLU A 116 -4.70 10.02 -9.51
CA GLU A 116 -5.22 9.96 -10.90
C GLU A 116 -6.75 9.81 -10.92
N TRP A 117 -7.30 8.99 -10.00
CA TRP A 117 -8.75 8.76 -9.91
C TRP A 117 -9.50 9.87 -9.20
N VAL A 118 -8.89 10.46 -8.18
CA VAL A 118 -9.45 11.60 -7.45
C VAL A 118 -9.49 12.86 -8.31
N GLU A 119 -8.47 13.10 -9.13
CA GLU A 119 -8.41 14.21 -10.07
C GLU A 119 -9.35 14.01 -11.26
N ALA A 120 -9.52 12.75 -11.69
CA ALA A 120 -10.45 12.41 -12.76
C ALA A 120 -11.93 12.46 -12.31
N ASP A 121 -12.84 12.51 -13.29
CA ASP A 121 -14.29 12.58 -13.06
C ASP A 121 -14.94 11.18 -13.02
N PHE A 122 -14.32 10.23 -12.30
CA PHE A 122 -14.86 8.87 -12.17
C PHE A 122 -15.50 8.59 -10.81
N LEU A 123 -15.03 9.25 -9.76
CA LEU A 123 -15.48 9.05 -8.40
C LEU A 123 -16.54 10.06 -7.99
N ALA A 124 -17.44 9.64 -7.11
CA ALA A 124 -18.46 10.48 -6.52
C ALA A 124 -17.89 11.49 -5.52
N ASP A 125 -18.60 12.59 -5.34
CA ASP A 125 -18.40 13.52 -4.23
C ASP A 125 -18.81 12.84 -2.92
N LEU A 126 -17.89 12.79 -1.96
CA LEU A 126 -18.06 12.22 -0.62
C LEU A 126 -17.93 13.29 0.49
N ASN A 127 -18.11 14.56 0.18
CA ASN A 127 -18.06 15.64 1.17
C ASN A 127 -19.15 15.51 2.24
N ASP A 128 -20.22 14.79 1.96
CA ASP A 128 -21.25 14.44 2.94
C ASP A 128 -20.72 13.51 4.06
N LEU A 129 -19.59 12.83 3.86
CA LEU A 129 -18.90 12.01 4.86
C LEU A 129 -17.84 12.79 5.66
N LEU A 130 -17.51 14.04 5.32
CA LEU A 130 -16.54 14.86 6.07
C LEU A 130 -16.84 14.96 7.57
N PRO A 131 -18.10 15.14 8.02
CA PRO A 131 -18.39 15.18 9.44
C PRO A 131 -17.96 13.91 10.21
N LEU A 132 -18.04 12.72 9.58
CA LEU A 132 -17.57 11.47 10.18
C LEU A 132 -16.03 11.44 10.28
N ALA A 133 -15.36 11.91 9.23
CA ALA A 133 -13.89 12.01 9.24
C ALA A 133 -13.38 13.00 10.30
N GLU A 134 -14.10 14.11 10.53
CA GLU A 134 -13.82 15.10 11.58
C GLU A 134 -14.07 14.50 12.98
N GLU A 135 -15.18 13.79 13.17
CA GLU A 135 -15.52 13.14 14.44
C GLU A 135 -14.45 12.10 14.83
N LEU A 136 -13.96 11.34 13.88
CA LEU A 136 -12.90 10.35 14.08
C LEU A 136 -11.49 10.96 14.12
N GLN A 137 -11.35 12.26 13.90
CA GLN A 137 -10.06 12.92 13.76
C GLN A 137 -9.15 12.16 12.76
N THR A 138 -9.71 11.85 11.59
CA THR A 138 -8.95 11.20 10.51
C THR A 138 -7.69 12.01 10.21
N TYR A 139 -6.54 11.35 10.10
CA TYR A 139 -5.27 12.05 9.85
C TYR A 139 -5.37 12.95 8.61
N PRO A 140 -4.93 14.22 8.69
CA PRO A 140 -5.05 15.18 7.59
C PRO A 140 -4.46 14.67 6.27
N SER A 141 -3.33 13.97 6.32
CA SER A 141 -2.69 13.38 5.14
C SER A 141 -3.59 12.41 4.38
N VAL A 142 -4.39 11.61 5.09
CA VAL A 142 -5.34 10.66 4.51
C VAL A 142 -6.43 11.41 3.72
N VAL A 143 -7.02 12.46 4.33
CA VAL A 143 -8.06 13.28 3.69
C VAL A 143 -7.47 14.05 2.50
N GLN A 144 -6.27 14.65 2.63
CA GLN A 144 -5.59 15.39 1.56
C GLN A 144 -5.37 14.53 0.31
N VAL A 145 -4.98 13.29 0.48
CA VAL A 145 -4.77 12.36 -0.65
C VAL A 145 -6.10 12.07 -1.36
N GLY A 146 -7.18 11.87 -0.63
CA GLY A 146 -8.52 11.61 -1.18
C GLY A 146 -9.24 12.85 -1.73
N THR A 147 -8.64 14.05 -1.64
CA THR A 147 -9.27 15.33 -1.99
C THR A 147 -8.62 15.99 -3.21
N TYR A 148 -9.45 16.53 -4.11
CA TYR A 148 -9.03 17.37 -5.23
C TYR A 148 -9.97 18.57 -5.37
N GLU A 149 -9.42 19.77 -5.49
CA GLU A 149 -10.18 21.05 -5.62
C GLU A 149 -11.28 21.24 -4.57
N GLY A 150 -11.02 20.77 -3.32
CA GLY A 150 -11.96 20.87 -2.21
C GLY A 150 -13.07 19.81 -2.19
N VAL A 151 -13.03 18.85 -3.10
CA VAL A 151 -13.96 17.71 -3.16
C VAL A 151 -13.21 16.45 -2.72
N THR A 152 -13.64 15.85 -1.60
CA THR A 152 -13.15 14.54 -1.17
C THR A 152 -13.90 13.44 -1.90
N LYS A 153 -13.18 12.53 -2.55
CA LYS A 153 -13.73 11.47 -3.40
C LYS A 153 -13.34 10.06 -2.95
N ALA A 154 -12.41 9.95 -2.00
CA ALA A 154 -12.00 8.66 -1.43
C ALA A 154 -11.50 8.85 0.01
N TYR A 155 -11.72 7.83 0.85
CA TYR A 155 -11.20 7.75 2.22
C TYR A 155 -10.41 6.47 2.40
N SER A 156 -9.40 6.49 3.28
CA SER A 156 -8.62 5.30 3.64
C SER A 156 -8.93 4.85 5.05
N TYR A 157 -8.99 3.55 5.27
CA TYR A 157 -9.04 2.94 6.60
C TYR A 157 -7.68 2.92 7.30
N GLN A 158 -6.58 3.10 6.55
CA GLN A 158 -5.20 3.11 7.05
C GLN A 158 -4.61 4.51 7.00
N ALA A 159 -3.72 4.81 7.94
CA ALA A 159 -2.64 5.76 7.76
C ALA A 159 -1.34 4.96 7.65
N THR A 160 -0.45 5.37 6.74
CA THR A 160 0.77 4.62 6.44
C THR A 160 2.03 5.45 6.64
N PRO A 161 2.21 6.08 7.84
CA PRO A 161 3.46 6.76 8.14
C PRO A 161 4.62 5.78 8.04
N GLY A 162 5.74 6.26 7.55
CA GLY A 162 6.97 5.51 7.51
C GLY A 162 7.72 5.55 8.83
N ALA A 163 8.55 4.54 9.03
CA ALA A 163 9.48 4.47 10.15
C ALA A 163 10.85 3.95 9.69
N PHE A 164 11.84 4.18 10.52
CA PHE A 164 13.18 3.64 10.39
C PHE A 164 13.32 2.47 11.36
N PHE A 165 13.36 1.26 10.83
CA PHE A 165 13.59 0.02 11.59
C PHE A 165 15.07 -0.27 11.66
N TYR A 166 15.61 -0.53 12.85
CA TYR A 166 17.03 -0.80 13.02
C TYR A 166 17.30 -2.02 13.90
N ARG A 167 18.47 -2.63 13.69
CA ARG A 167 18.99 -3.75 14.47
C ARG A 167 19.62 -3.23 15.76
N ARG A 168 19.02 -3.59 16.92
CA ARG A 168 19.50 -3.22 18.26
C ARG A 168 20.93 -3.70 18.51
N SER A 169 21.23 -4.94 18.12
CA SER A 169 22.57 -5.52 18.27
C SER A 169 23.65 -4.72 17.54
N ILE A 170 23.38 -4.27 16.30
CA ILE A 170 24.32 -3.45 15.53
C ILE A 170 24.43 -2.05 16.14
N ALA A 171 23.33 -1.45 16.59
CA ALA A 171 23.34 -0.17 17.28
C ALA A 171 24.17 -0.20 18.55
N ALA A 172 23.97 -1.23 19.41
CA ALA A 172 24.76 -1.41 20.63
C ALA A 172 26.25 -1.59 20.34
N GLU A 173 26.59 -2.42 19.33
CA GLU A 173 27.99 -2.69 18.95
C GLU A 173 28.67 -1.44 18.37
N CYS A 174 28.04 -0.76 17.42
CA CYS A 174 28.69 0.29 16.62
C CYS A 174 28.44 1.70 17.12
N LEU A 175 27.29 1.95 17.77
CA LEU A 175 26.90 3.28 18.25
C LEU A 175 26.95 3.42 19.78
N GLY A 176 27.14 2.30 20.49
CA GLY A 176 27.21 2.25 21.96
C GLY A 176 25.86 2.38 22.66
N THR A 177 24.76 2.26 21.93
CA THR A 177 23.39 2.31 22.45
C THR A 177 22.43 1.62 21.49
N ASP A 178 21.42 0.93 22.05
CA ASP A 178 20.28 0.36 21.32
C ASP A 178 18.95 1.04 21.70
N ASP A 179 19.01 2.05 22.56
CA ASP A 179 17.87 2.82 23.04
C ASP A 179 17.26 3.66 21.90
N PRO A 180 15.92 3.52 21.61
CA PRO A 180 15.30 4.21 20.48
C PRO A 180 15.43 5.73 20.51
N GLU A 181 15.32 6.39 21.68
CA GLU A 181 15.44 7.86 21.76
C GLU A 181 16.87 8.31 21.42
N LYS A 182 17.87 7.57 21.90
CA LYS A 182 19.26 7.89 21.61
C LYS A 182 19.63 7.60 20.16
N VAL A 183 19.13 6.49 19.59
CA VAL A 183 19.34 6.18 18.17
C VAL A 183 18.63 7.21 17.30
N GLN A 184 17.39 7.64 17.64
CA GLN A 184 16.72 8.74 16.94
C GLN A 184 17.56 10.03 16.93
N ALA A 185 18.22 10.36 18.03
CA ALA A 185 19.09 11.54 18.08
C ALA A 185 20.34 11.43 17.18
N LEU A 186 20.80 10.21 16.91
CA LEU A 186 21.93 9.92 16.00
C LEU A 186 21.55 9.93 14.51
N VAL A 187 20.25 9.90 14.19
CA VAL A 187 19.73 9.92 12.81
C VAL A 187 18.64 10.98 12.63
N ALA A 188 18.66 12.06 13.45
CA ALA A 188 17.58 13.04 13.51
C ALA A 188 17.41 13.90 12.23
N ASP A 189 18.41 13.92 11.38
CA ASP A 189 18.46 14.59 10.09
C ASP A 189 19.43 13.86 9.15
N ILE A 190 19.50 14.29 7.89
CA ILE A 190 20.34 13.64 6.87
C ILE A 190 21.83 13.73 7.19
N GLU A 191 22.31 14.84 7.78
CA GLU A 191 23.71 14.98 8.17
C GLU A 191 24.09 13.97 9.24
N LYS A 192 23.29 13.86 10.31
CA LYS A 192 23.50 12.87 11.39
C LYS A 192 23.31 11.44 10.92
N PHE A 193 22.38 11.21 9.97
CA PHE A 193 22.23 9.90 9.36
C PHE A 193 23.52 9.48 8.63
N LEU A 194 24.14 10.37 7.85
CA LEU A 194 25.41 10.11 7.17
C LEU A 194 26.59 9.92 8.14
N GLU A 195 26.65 10.71 9.24
CA GLU A 195 27.62 10.48 10.31
C GLU A 195 27.46 9.10 10.96
N THR A 196 26.23 8.66 11.12
CA THR A 196 25.91 7.33 11.66
C THR A 196 26.28 6.24 10.65
N ALA A 197 26.03 6.44 9.37
CA ALA A 197 26.45 5.52 8.33
C ALA A 197 27.97 5.31 8.30
N GLU A 198 28.73 6.38 8.45
CA GLU A 198 30.21 6.31 8.56
C GLU A 198 30.63 5.53 9.80
N LYS A 199 30.01 5.75 10.97
CA LYS A 199 30.31 4.98 12.22
C LYS A 199 30.03 3.49 12.04
N ILE A 200 28.92 3.12 11.43
CA ILE A 200 28.57 1.72 11.12
C ILE A 200 29.65 1.09 10.23
N LYS A 201 30.04 1.79 9.17
CA LYS A 201 31.06 1.33 8.22
C LYS A 201 32.44 1.18 8.88
N GLN A 202 32.84 2.12 9.74
CA GLN A 202 34.12 2.07 10.49
C GLN A 202 34.11 0.98 11.55
N CYS A 203 32.96 0.71 12.19
CA CYS A 203 32.80 -0.34 13.17
C CYS A 203 33.05 -1.71 12.54
N ASN A 204 32.41 -1.98 11.38
CA ASN A 204 32.61 -3.22 10.64
C ASN A 204 32.43 -3.00 9.13
N PRO A 205 33.46 -3.24 8.30
CA PRO A 205 33.37 -3.03 6.86
C PRO A 205 32.36 -3.93 6.13
N ASN A 206 31.84 -4.95 6.81
CA ASN A 206 30.78 -5.83 6.30
C ASN A 206 29.37 -5.39 6.74
N TYR A 207 29.25 -4.27 7.46
CA TYR A 207 27.96 -3.72 7.86
C TYR A 207 27.58 -2.57 6.89
N PHE A 208 26.33 -2.54 6.50
CA PHE A 208 25.72 -1.52 5.68
C PHE A 208 24.62 -0.81 6.47
N THR A 209 24.45 0.47 6.25
CA THR A 209 23.41 1.26 6.93
C THR A 209 22.03 0.89 6.42
N VAL A 210 21.86 0.72 5.10
CA VAL A 210 20.61 0.34 4.45
C VAL A 210 20.86 -0.73 3.38
N GLY A 211 19.81 -1.38 2.92
CA GLY A 211 19.88 -2.28 1.77
C GLY A 211 20.21 -1.52 0.50
N THR A 212 19.51 -0.42 0.26
CA THR A 212 19.71 0.49 -0.87
C THR A 212 19.32 1.91 -0.51
N SER A 213 20.00 2.90 -1.09
CA SER A 213 19.61 4.32 -0.98
C SER A 213 18.24 4.61 -1.60
N GLY A 214 17.73 3.70 -2.45
CA GLY A 214 16.36 3.74 -2.97
C GLY A 214 15.28 3.75 -1.86
N GLU A 215 15.55 3.17 -0.69
CA GLU A 215 14.64 3.20 0.46
C GLU A 215 14.34 4.62 0.98
N LEU A 216 15.27 5.56 0.74
CA LEU A 216 15.09 6.96 1.15
C LEU A 216 14.44 7.82 0.05
N PHE A 217 14.11 7.26 -1.12
CA PHE A 217 13.45 8.02 -2.18
C PHE A 217 12.12 8.64 -1.69
N ASN A 218 11.22 7.83 -1.16
CA ASN A 218 9.96 8.31 -0.58
C ASN A 218 10.17 9.31 0.57
N PRO A 219 11.08 9.09 1.56
CA PRO A 219 11.42 10.08 2.56
C PRO A 219 11.82 11.44 1.99
N PHE A 220 12.68 11.50 0.99
CA PHE A 220 13.05 12.78 0.38
C PHE A 220 11.89 13.42 -0.38
N LEU A 221 11.13 12.65 -1.17
CA LEU A 221 10.01 13.17 -1.97
C LEU A 221 8.85 13.69 -1.12
N ALA A 222 8.59 13.07 0.03
CA ALA A 222 7.56 13.54 0.97
C ALA A 222 7.91 14.90 1.61
N ASN A 223 9.18 15.30 1.56
CA ASN A 223 9.68 16.55 2.13
C ASN A 223 9.98 17.63 1.08
N ARG A 224 9.46 17.47 -0.13
CA ARG A 224 9.46 18.55 -1.14
C ARG A 224 8.63 19.74 -0.66
N SER A 225 8.95 20.92 -1.13
CA SER A 225 8.18 22.14 -0.86
C SER A 225 6.99 22.31 -1.79
N GLN A 226 7.00 21.62 -2.95
CA GLN A 226 6.00 21.72 -4.01
C GLN A 226 5.75 20.35 -4.68
N PRO A 227 4.55 20.12 -5.26
CA PRO A 227 4.30 18.97 -6.11
C PRO A 227 5.17 19.00 -7.37
N TRP A 228 5.19 17.86 -8.10
CA TRP A 228 5.93 17.77 -9.37
C TRP A 228 5.41 18.71 -10.45
N ILE A 229 4.12 19.05 -10.43
CA ILE A 229 3.50 19.92 -11.43
C ILE A 229 2.85 21.10 -10.71
N VAL A 230 3.24 22.32 -11.11
CA VAL A 230 2.65 23.58 -10.65
C VAL A 230 2.34 24.43 -11.87
N ASP A 231 1.10 24.89 -12.00
CA ASP A 231 0.63 25.75 -13.10
C ASP A 231 1.02 25.23 -14.50
N GLY A 232 0.96 23.92 -14.71
CA GLY A 232 1.30 23.29 -15.99
C GLY A 232 2.80 23.21 -16.29
N ALA A 233 3.66 23.42 -15.30
CA ALA A 233 5.10 23.27 -15.43
C ALA A 233 5.64 22.17 -14.49
N LEU A 234 6.60 21.39 -14.98
CA LEU A 234 7.36 20.47 -14.13
C LEU A 234 8.26 21.27 -13.18
N VAL A 235 8.23 20.95 -11.89
CA VAL A 235 9.08 21.54 -10.86
C VAL A 235 10.09 20.50 -10.38
N ILE A 236 11.37 20.82 -10.48
CA ILE A 236 12.45 20.06 -9.85
C ILE A 236 12.72 20.70 -8.48
N ASP A 237 12.12 20.13 -7.44
CA ASP A 237 12.30 20.62 -6.09
C ASP A 237 13.75 20.36 -5.63
N PRO A 238 14.40 21.28 -4.87
CA PRO A 238 15.75 21.08 -4.35
C PRO A 238 15.93 19.77 -3.56
N LYS A 239 14.86 19.25 -2.94
CA LYS A 239 14.90 17.95 -2.25
C LYS A 239 15.14 16.77 -3.21
N VAL A 240 14.76 16.88 -4.46
CA VAL A 240 15.03 15.83 -5.46
C VAL A 240 16.53 15.85 -5.83
N GLU A 241 17.12 17.02 -6.01
CA GLU A 241 18.57 17.15 -6.25
C GLU A 241 19.39 16.66 -5.07
N GLU A 242 18.99 17.06 -3.84
CA GLU A 242 19.61 16.60 -2.58
C GLU A 242 19.56 15.06 -2.49
N TYR A 243 18.44 14.44 -2.86
CA TYR A 243 18.32 12.98 -2.89
C TYR A 243 19.30 12.33 -3.88
N ILE A 244 19.42 12.86 -5.10
CA ILE A 244 20.34 12.30 -6.11
C ILE A 244 21.79 12.34 -5.61
N ASP A 245 22.19 13.47 -5.00
CA ASP A 245 23.54 13.61 -4.44
C ASP A 245 23.74 12.71 -3.21
N PHE A 246 22.74 12.61 -2.34
CA PHE A 246 22.73 11.70 -1.20
C PHE A 246 22.86 10.23 -1.65
N ALA A 247 22.07 9.79 -2.62
CA ALA A 247 22.11 8.41 -3.10
C ALA A 247 23.47 8.04 -3.70
N LYS A 248 24.07 8.97 -4.45
CA LYS A 248 25.43 8.80 -4.98
C LYS A 248 26.48 8.73 -3.87
N LEU A 249 26.37 9.56 -2.86
CA LEU A 249 27.27 9.56 -1.69
C LEU A 249 27.14 8.22 -0.92
N MET A 250 25.94 7.73 -0.69
CA MET A 250 25.69 6.43 -0.04
C MET A 250 26.38 5.28 -0.80
N ARG A 251 26.23 5.28 -2.13
CA ARG A 251 26.84 4.29 -3.03
C ARG A 251 28.37 4.37 -3.00
N ASP A 252 28.93 5.56 -3.20
CA ASP A 252 30.38 5.77 -3.35
C ASP A 252 31.13 5.48 -2.06
N ASN A 253 30.54 5.77 -0.90
CA ASN A 253 31.14 5.45 0.40
C ASN A 253 30.85 4.02 0.87
N GLY A 254 30.05 3.24 0.13
CA GLY A 254 29.68 1.88 0.50
C GLY A 254 28.88 1.79 1.78
N TYR A 255 27.95 2.73 1.99
CA TYR A 255 27.02 2.73 3.14
C TYR A 255 25.78 1.88 2.86
N GLU A 256 25.54 1.46 1.62
CA GLU A 256 24.46 0.58 1.21
C GLU A 256 24.98 -0.76 0.68
N SER A 257 24.18 -1.82 0.84
CA SER A 257 24.55 -3.15 0.32
C SER A 257 24.33 -3.30 -1.19
N GLN A 258 23.68 -2.33 -1.82
CA GLN A 258 23.26 -2.31 -3.22
C GLN A 258 22.22 -3.40 -3.56
N ALA A 259 21.57 -3.96 -2.56
CA ALA A 259 20.47 -4.89 -2.73
C ALA A 259 19.20 -4.09 -3.06
N GLN A 260 18.78 -4.17 -4.32
CA GLN A 260 17.57 -3.46 -4.79
C GLN A 260 16.35 -3.88 -3.95
N GLN A 261 15.49 -2.94 -3.60
CA GLN A 261 14.24 -3.21 -2.90
C GLN A 261 13.45 -4.35 -3.59
N TRP A 262 12.84 -5.20 -2.79
CA TRP A 262 12.07 -6.39 -3.23
C TRP A 262 12.91 -7.50 -3.86
N SER A 263 14.24 -7.36 -3.95
CA SER A 263 15.11 -8.44 -4.39
C SER A 263 15.37 -9.46 -3.28
N GLU A 264 15.79 -10.67 -3.67
CA GLU A 264 16.22 -11.71 -2.73
C GLU A 264 17.35 -11.21 -1.80
N GLY A 265 18.29 -10.41 -2.33
CA GLY A 265 19.38 -9.82 -1.54
C GLY A 265 18.89 -8.82 -0.49
N TRP A 266 17.85 -8.05 -0.80
CA TRP A 266 17.25 -7.11 0.15
C TRP A 266 16.58 -7.84 1.32
N PHE A 267 15.82 -8.90 1.04
CA PHE A 267 15.24 -9.75 2.08
C PHE A 267 16.30 -10.52 2.88
N ALA A 268 17.39 -10.97 2.21
CA ALA A 268 18.49 -11.64 2.89
C ALA A 268 19.20 -10.74 3.92
N GLY A 269 19.20 -9.43 3.72
CA GLY A 269 19.70 -8.47 4.70
C GLY A 269 18.87 -8.40 5.98
N MET A 270 17.57 -8.75 5.94
CA MET A 270 16.68 -8.73 7.11
C MET A 270 16.94 -9.91 8.07
N ASN A 271 17.43 -11.03 7.55
CA ASN A 271 17.63 -12.29 8.30
C ASN A 271 19.10 -12.73 8.43
N ASP A 272 20.04 -11.83 8.19
CA ASP A 272 21.49 -12.09 8.27
C ASP A 272 22.02 -13.15 7.27
N SER A 273 21.27 -13.50 6.23
CA SER A 273 21.72 -14.45 5.20
C SER A 273 22.40 -13.79 3.98
N LEU A 274 22.52 -12.46 3.99
CA LEU A 274 23.17 -11.72 2.92
C LEU A 274 24.66 -12.07 2.84
N VAL A 275 25.11 -12.47 1.63
CA VAL A 275 26.51 -12.78 1.34
C VAL A 275 26.99 -11.85 0.23
N GLY A 276 28.11 -11.17 0.47
CA GLY A 276 28.71 -10.30 -0.53
C GLY A 276 29.38 -11.07 -1.66
N ALA A 277 29.73 -10.38 -2.75
CA ALA A 277 30.46 -10.95 -3.87
C ALA A 277 31.86 -11.54 -3.48
N ASP A 278 32.39 -11.11 -2.34
CA ASP A 278 33.61 -11.61 -1.72
C ASP A 278 33.39 -12.92 -0.91
N GLY A 279 32.15 -13.44 -0.89
CA GLY A 279 31.77 -14.63 -0.14
C GLY A 279 31.68 -14.42 1.39
N GLN A 280 31.78 -13.17 1.88
CA GLN A 280 31.68 -12.87 3.30
C GLN A 280 30.24 -12.54 3.70
N PRO A 281 29.80 -12.95 4.91
CA PRO A 281 28.52 -12.53 5.47
C PRO A 281 28.47 -10.99 5.59
N LYS A 282 27.34 -10.43 5.23
CA LYS A 282 27.06 -8.99 5.30
C LYS A 282 25.83 -8.77 6.18
N LYS A 283 25.78 -7.63 6.87
CA LYS A 283 24.62 -7.25 7.68
C LYS A 283 24.11 -5.87 7.25
N VAL A 284 22.80 -5.70 7.31
CA VAL A 284 22.13 -4.43 7.10
C VAL A 284 21.61 -3.91 8.45
N PHE A 285 21.97 -2.68 8.78
CA PHE A 285 21.62 -2.04 10.03
C PHE A 285 20.14 -1.68 10.07
N SER A 286 19.58 -1.17 8.98
CA SER A 286 18.25 -0.56 9.01
C SER A 286 17.49 -0.66 7.68
N TYR A 287 16.17 -0.47 7.79
CA TYR A 287 15.22 -0.42 6.69
C TYR A 287 14.21 0.72 6.89
N PHE A 288 13.83 1.38 5.81
CA PHE A 288 12.74 2.35 5.79
C PHE A 288 11.47 1.66 5.32
N LEU A 289 10.53 1.44 6.22
CA LEU A 289 9.28 0.73 5.93
C LEU A 289 8.08 1.47 6.54
N PRO A 290 6.91 1.42 5.90
CA PRO A 290 5.68 1.98 6.46
C PRO A 290 5.04 1.02 7.46
N THR A 291 3.86 1.37 7.97
CA THR A 291 3.10 0.57 8.94
C THR A 291 2.90 -0.87 8.51
N TRP A 292 2.43 -1.09 7.27
CA TRP A 292 2.24 -2.42 6.70
C TRP A 292 3.57 -3.17 6.44
N GLY A 293 4.67 -2.43 6.34
CA GLY A 293 6.00 -3.02 6.15
C GLY A 293 6.44 -3.90 7.33
N LEU A 294 5.98 -3.60 8.55
CA LEU A 294 6.31 -4.43 9.72
C LEU A 294 5.69 -5.84 9.62
N PRO A 295 4.36 -6.01 9.55
CA PRO A 295 3.74 -7.34 9.52
C PRO A 295 3.90 -8.08 8.20
N TYR A 296 3.93 -7.39 7.05
CA TYR A 296 3.91 -8.05 5.74
C TYR A 296 5.28 -8.16 5.06
N VAL A 297 6.27 -7.39 5.51
CA VAL A 297 7.60 -7.39 4.90
C VAL A 297 8.67 -7.81 5.90
N LEU A 298 8.86 -7.06 6.98
CA LEU A 298 9.99 -7.26 7.87
C LEU A 298 9.86 -8.57 8.66
N ILE A 299 8.75 -8.79 9.34
CA ILE A 299 8.55 -9.99 10.16
C ILE A 299 8.67 -11.28 9.35
N PRO A 300 7.97 -11.45 8.20
CA PRO A 300 8.06 -12.69 7.43
C PRO A 300 9.45 -12.99 6.87
N ASN A 301 10.28 -11.96 6.65
CA ASN A 301 11.61 -12.11 6.05
C ASN A 301 12.76 -11.98 7.05
N SER A 302 12.46 -11.77 8.35
CA SER A 302 13.48 -11.55 9.38
C SER A 302 14.14 -12.82 9.93
N GLY A 303 13.59 -14.00 9.63
CA GLY A 303 14.08 -15.27 10.18
C GLY A 303 14.07 -15.25 11.71
N ASP A 304 15.20 -15.56 12.35
CA ASP A 304 15.34 -15.65 13.80
C ASP A 304 15.78 -14.30 14.45
N THR A 305 15.63 -13.16 13.75
CA THR A 305 16.08 -11.86 14.27
C THR A 305 15.02 -11.11 15.09
N GLY A 306 13.85 -11.70 15.33
CA GLY A 306 12.82 -11.14 16.22
C GLY A 306 13.40 -10.81 17.60
N GLY A 307 12.97 -9.67 18.18
CA GLY A 307 13.51 -9.13 19.43
C GLY A 307 14.76 -8.26 19.26
N ASP A 308 15.47 -8.36 18.14
CA ASP A 308 16.64 -7.53 17.81
C ASP A 308 16.28 -6.26 16.98
N TRP A 309 14.99 -5.99 16.79
CA TRP A 309 14.54 -4.83 16.05
C TRP A 309 13.95 -3.76 16.97
N ALA A 310 14.13 -2.51 16.57
CA ALA A 310 13.39 -1.37 17.08
C ALA A 310 13.03 -0.44 15.95
N MET A 311 12.11 0.49 16.20
CA MET A 311 11.66 1.46 15.22
C MET A 311 11.67 2.88 15.79
N ILE A 312 11.95 3.85 14.91
CA ILE A 312 11.99 5.29 15.19
C ILE A 312 11.50 6.04 13.96
N ASN A 313 11.30 7.36 14.07
CA ASN A 313 10.85 8.18 12.93
C ASN A 313 11.93 8.31 11.82
N GLY A 314 13.21 8.19 12.17
CA GLY A 314 14.31 8.43 11.24
C GLY A 314 14.55 9.91 10.92
N PRO A 315 15.32 10.20 9.84
CA PRO A 315 15.77 11.56 9.52
C PRO A 315 14.69 12.42 8.84
N LEU A 316 13.72 11.82 8.18
CA LEU A 316 12.68 12.49 7.40
C LEU A 316 11.33 11.79 7.58
N PRO A 317 10.25 12.50 7.91
CA PRO A 317 8.92 11.94 7.94
C PRO A 317 8.44 11.62 6.52
N TYR A 318 7.70 10.53 6.34
CA TYR A 318 7.15 10.13 5.05
C TYR A 318 5.94 9.21 5.23
N GLN A 319 5.23 8.98 4.13
CA GLN A 319 4.27 7.89 4.01
C GLN A 319 4.62 7.01 2.81
N TRP A 320 4.17 5.78 2.86
CA TRP A 320 4.33 4.87 1.73
C TRP A 320 3.19 3.87 1.67
N GLY A 321 2.51 3.80 0.51
CA GLY A 321 1.35 2.95 0.29
C GLY A 321 0.10 3.46 0.99
N GLY A 322 -0.84 2.56 1.19
CA GLY A 322 -2.18 2.81 1.71
C GLY A 322 -3.26 2.57 0.67
N THR A 323 -4.45 2.25 1.15
CA THR A 323 -5.60 1.90 0.32
C THR A 323 -6.74 2.87 0.58
N TRP A 324 -7.12 3.63 -0.44
CA TRP A 324 -8.30 4.48 -0.44
C TRP A 324 -9.49 3.75 -1.05
N VAL A 325 -10.67 3.99 -0.53
CA VAL A 325 -11.94 3.43 -1.00
C VAL A 325 -12.80 4.57 -1.53
N GLY A 326 -13.24 4.45 -2.78
CA GLY A 326 -14.07 5.45 -3.45
C GLY A 326 -15.32 4.81 -4.08
N ALA A 327 -16.42 5.57 -4.13
CA ALA A 327 -17.64 5.17 -4.83
C ALA A 327 -17.60 5.68 -6.29
N MET A 328 -17.98 4.83 -7.24
CA MET A 328 -18.09 5.26 -8.64
C MET A 328 -19.31 6.20 -8.81
N LYS A 329 -19.11 7.36 -9.43
CA LYS A 329 -20.14 8.43 -9.51
C LYS A 329 -21.41 8.00 -10.26
N ASP A 330 -21.27 7.13 -11.27
CA ASP A 330 -22.35 6.66 -12.11
C ASP A 330 -22.94 5.32 -11.62
N SER A 331 -22.59 4.88 -10.39
CA SER A 331 -23.14 3.68 -9.80
C SER A 331 -24.65 3.77 -9.61
N PRO A 332 -25.43 2.77 -10.04
CA PRO A 332 -26.86 2.70 -9.74
C PRO A 332 -27.13 2.49 -8.24
N ASN A 333 -26.10 2.07 -7.47
CA ASN A 333 -26.17 1.81 -6.03
C ASN A 333 -25.36 2.84 -5.22
N LEU A 334 -25.26 4.09 -5.70
CA LEU A 334 -24.37 5.12 -5.15
C LEU A 334 -24.52 5.31 -3.64
N GLU A 335 -25.74 5.38 -3.13
CA GLU A 335 -25.97 5.58 -1.69
C GLU A 335 -25.47 4.38 -0.86
N LEU A 336 -25.64 3.15 -1.35
CA LEU A 336 -25.12 1.95 -0.72
C LEU A 336 -23.58 1.91 -0.82
N ALA A 337 -23.01 2.34 -1.95
CA ALA A 337 -21.57 2.46 -2.14
C ALA A 337 -20.96 3.48 -1.15
N LYS A 338 -21.61 4.63 -0.92
CA LYS A 338 -21.18 5.60 0.09
C LYS A 338 -21.28 5.03 1.51
N GLN A 339 -22.32 4.27 1.84
CA GLN A 339 -22.42 3.56 3.12
C GLN A 339 -21.29 2.56 3.32
N PHE A 340 -20.90 1.85 2.26
CA PHE A 340 -19.75 0.94 2.32
C PHE A 340 -18.44 1.71 2.56
N VAL A 341 -18.20 2.82 1.85
CA VAL A 341 -17.02 3.68 2.06
C VAL A 341 -16.99 4.21 3.50
N ALA A 342 -18.11 4.71 4.01
CA ALA A 342 -18.23 5.18 5.40
C ALA A 342 -17.93 4.05 6.40
N PHE A 343 -18.48 2.86 6.19
CA PHE A 343 -18.19 1.70 7.03
C PHE A 343 -16.71 1.31 6.98
N ALA A 344 -16.13 1.17 5.77
CA ALA A 344 -14.77 0.70 5.61
C ALA A 344 -13.74 1.66 6.23
N ALA A 345 -13.91 2.98 6.06
CA ALA A 345 -12.89 3.97 6.36
C ALA A 345 -13.23 4.91 7.55
N LEU A 346 -14.51 5.04 7.93
CA LEU A 346 -15.00 6.06 8.86
C LEU A 346 -15.96 5.49 9.93
N ASP A 347 -15.92 4.19 10.19
CA ASP A 347 -16.66 3.55 11.29
C ASP A 347 -15.68 3.17 12.41
N GLU A 348 -15.85 3.76 13.62
CA GLU A 348 -14.96 3.56 14.76
C GLU A 348 -14.85 2.08 15.16
N GLU A 349 -15.97 1.36 15.15
CA GLU A 349 -16.00 -0.05 15.51
C GLU A 349 -15.27 -0.90 14.47
N ASN A 350 -15.50 -0.64 13.16
CA ASN A 350 -14.79 -1.34 12.09
C ASN A 350 -13.28 -1.12 12.16
N LEU A 351 -12.85 0.14 12.31
CA LEU A 351 -11.43 0.47 12.43
C LEU A 351 -10.79 -0.16 13.67
N THR A 352 -11.50 -0.17 14.80
CA THR A 352 -11.04 -0.84 16.03
C THR A 352 -10.91 -2.36 15.82
N ASN A 353 -11.94 -2.99 15.26
CA ASN A 353 -11.94 -4.44 14.99
C ASN A 353 -10.84 -4.85 14.00
N TRP A 354 -10.64 -4.02 12.97
CA TRP A 354 -9.57 -4.21 12.00
C TRP A 354 -8.19 -4.18 12.68
N ALA A 355 -7.90 -3.10 13.41
CA ALA A 355 -6.60 -2.90 14.05
C ALA A 355 -6.28 -3.95 15.12
N THR A 356 -7.28 -4.42 15.86
CA THR A 356 -7.09 -5.35 16.98
C THR A 356 -7.25 -6.83 16.60
N GLY A 357 -7.50 -7.14 15.30
CA GLY A 357 -7.56 -8.51 14.80
C GLY A 357 -8.83 -9.27 15.22
N VAL A 358 -9.94 -8.55 15.41
CA VAL A 358 -11.25 -9.17 15.69
C VAL A 358 -11.77 -9.96 14.49
N TYR A 359 -11.41 -9.58 13.27
CA TYR A 359 -11.83 -10.24 12.03
C TYR A 359 -11.05 -11.54 11.78
N THR A 360 -11.21 -12.50 12.71
CA THR A 360 -10.65 -13.85 12.60
C THR A 360 -11.36 -14.66 11.50
N ASN A 361 -10.72 -15.75 11.05
CA ASN A 361 -11.38 -16.69 10.14
C ASN A 361 -12.69 -17.24 10.69
N GLU A 362 -12.78 -17.49 11.99
CA GLU A 362 -14.00 -17.94 12.64
C GLU A 362 -15.09 -16.87 12.56
N TYR A 363 -14.75 -15.60 12.83
CA TYR A 363 -15.68 -14.47 12.72
C TYR A 363 -16.21 -14.33 11.28
N LEU A 364 -15.33 -14.33 10.30
CA LEU A 364 -15.69 -14.15 8.90
C LEU A 364 -16.56 -15.32 8.37
N LYS A 365 -16.19 -16.58 8.70
CA LYS A 365 -16.95 -17.77 8.29
C LYS A 365 -18.30 -17.92 8.97
N ALA A 366 -18.51 -17.27 10.10
CA ALA A 366 -19.85 -17.21 10.70
C ALA A 366 -20.82 -16.35 9.88
N ILE A 367 -20.30 -15.42 9.08
CA ILE A 367 -21.07 -14.53 8.18
C ILE A 367 -21.13 -15.16 6.78
N ASP A 368 -19.96 -15.46 6.20
CA ASP A 368 -19.82 -16.13 4.90
C ASP A 368 -18.99 -17.41 5.03
N PRO A 369 -19.62 -18.60 5.05
CA PRO A 369 -18.93 -19.88 5.16
C PRO A 369 -17.98 -20.23 4.00
N THR A 370 -18.01 -19.47 2.90
CA THR A 370 -17.17 -19.71 1.71
C THR A 370 -15.79 -19.03 1.81
N ILE A 371 -15.58 -18.16 2.81
CA ILE A 371 -14.30 -17.48 3.04
C ILE A 371 -13.18 -18.49 3.29
N SER A 372 -12.02 -18.26 2.66
CA SER A 372 -10.84 -19.11 2.81
C SER A 372 -10.21 -19.00 4.21
N ASP A 373 -9.42 -20.01 4.61
CA ASP A 373 -8.81 -20.10 5.93
C ASP A 373 -7.64 -19.10 6.13
N ASP A 374 -7.19 -18.44 5.07
CA ASP A 374 -6.10 -17.45 5.07
C ASP A 374 -6.60 -16.00 4.93
N GLN A 375 -7.92 -15.77 5.05
CA GLN A 375 -8.50 -14.44 4.88
C GLN A 375 -8.36 -13.55 6.11
N ALA A 376 -8.20 -14.11 7.31
CA ALA A 376 -8.10 -13.31 8.53
C ALA A 376 -6.86 -12.41 8.50
N GLN A 377 -7.05 -11.19 8.98
CA GLN A 377 -5.96 -10.22 9.10
C GLN A 377 -5.27 -10.34 10.46
N ALA A 378 -3.94 -10.24 10.45
CA ALA A 378 -3.19 -10.14 11.69
C ALA A 378 -3.45 -8.77 12.36
N PRO A 379 -3.53 -8.70 13.70
CA PRO A 379 -3.62 -7.41 14.39
C PRO A 379 -2.37 -6.57 14.17
N GLY A 380 -2.52 -5.25 14.19
CA GLY A 380 -1.39 -4.33 14.14
C GLY A 380 -1.37 -3.38 12.95
N ASP A 381 -2.32 -3.47 12.02
CA ASP A 381 -2.45 -2.47 10.96
C ASP A 381 -2.83 -1.12 11.54
N PHE A 382 -2.18 -0.04 11.08
CA PHE A 382 -2.31 1.29 11.65
C PHE A 382 -3.43 2.06 10.96
N VAL A 383 -4.52 2.31 11.71
CA VAL A 383 -5.73 2.91 11.16
C VAL A 383 -5.65 4.42 10.97
N SER A 384 -6.57 4.94 10.15
CA SER A 384 -6.62 6.35 9.75
C SER A 384 -7.14 7.31 10.82
N SER A 385 -7.73 6.83 11.93
CA SER A 385 -8.36 7.63 12.98
C SER A 385 -7.44 7.83 14.18
N GLN A 386 -7.16 9.09 14.54
CA GLN A 386 -6.38 9.43 15.75
C GLN A 386 -7.09 8.95 17.02
N ILE A 387 -8.42 9.10 17.09
CA ILE A 387 -9.21 8.66 18.25
C ILE A 387 -9.08 7.16 18.45
N VAL A 388 -9.21 6.38 17.38
CA VAL A 388 -9.06 4.92 17.47
C VAL A 388 -7.62 4.56 17.85
N VAL A 389 -6.62 5.18 17.23
CA VAL A 389 -5.20 4.97 17.55
C VAL A 389 -4.92 5.23 19.04
N GLU A 390 -5.35 6.37 19.57
CA GLU A 390 -5.16 6.70 21.00
C GLU A 390 -5.83 5.69 21.92
N LYS A 391 -7.05 5.28 21.58
CA LYS A 391 -7.86 4.33 22.36
C LYS A 391 -7.23 2.94 22.44
N ILE A 392 -6.69 2.43 21.31
CA ILE A 392 -6.19 1.07 21.22
C ILE A 392 -4.67 0.93 21.47
N THR A 393 -3.91 2.02 21.39
CA THR A 393 -2.46 1.99 21.62
C THR A 393 -2.05 1.19 22.87
N PRO A 394 -2.68 1.36 24.04
CA PRO A 394 -2.30 0.59 25.22
C PRO A 394 -2.53 -0.93 25.10
N THR A 395 -3.40 -1.37 24.20
CA THR A 395 -3.69 -2.80 24.00
C THR A 395 -2.55 -3.54 23.28
N PHE A 396 -1.61 -2.81 22.69
CA PHE A 396 -0.42 -3.38 22.03
C PHE A 396 0.75 -3.58 22.98
N ASP A 397 0.69 -3.07 24.19
CA ASP A 397 1.70 -3.37 25.22
C ASP A 397 1.66 -4.86 25.59
N GLY A 398 2.82 -5.54 25.51
CA GLY A 398 2.92 -6.98 25.71
C GLY A 398 2.31 -7.84 24.59
N SER A 399 1.94 -7.27 23.45
CA SER A 399 1.52 -8.01 22.26
C SER A 399 2.69 -8.77 21.63
N ALA A 400 2.39 -9.68 20.69
CA ALA A 400 3.42 -10.37 19.92
C ALA A 400 4.31 -9.39 19.13
N LEU A 401 3.74 -8.29 18.62
CA LEU A 401 4.50 -7.23 17.93
C LEU A 401 5.40 -6.46 18.90
N TYR A 402 4.91 -6.17 20.10
CA TYR A 402 5.70 -5.56 21.18
C TYR A 402 6.92 -6.41 21.53
N GLU A 403 6.73 -7.71 21.75
CA GLU A 403 7.82 -8.63 22.04
C GLU A 403 8.81 -8.74 20.87
N TRP A 404 8.27 -8.79 19.64
CA TRP A 404 9.09 -8.86 18.43
C TRP A 404 9.96 -7.60 18.23
N LEU A 405 9.50 -6.42 18.66
CA LEU A 405 10.24 -5.16 18.66
C LEU A 405 11.10 -4.96 19.92
N GLY A 406 11.37 -6.03 20.69
CA GLY A 406 12.20 -5.97 21.88
C GLY A 406 11.62 -5.10 23.00
N GLY A 407 10.31 -5.10 23.15
CA GLY A 407 9.59 -4.34 24.17
C GLY A 407 9.19 -2.93 23.74
N GLN A 408 8.97 -2.70 22.44
CA GLN A 408 8.50 -1.41 21.91
C GLN A 408 7.09 -1.52 21.33
N ASN A 409 6.22 -0.59 21.72
CA ASN A 409 4.86 -0.48 21.19
C ASN A 409 4.88 0.19 19.81
N ASN A 410 4.54 -0.58 18.75
CA ASN A 410 4.51 -0.10 17.37
C ASN A 410 3.46 0.98 17.12
N TYR A 411 2.29 0.86 17.75
CA TYR A 411 1.22 1.87 17.64
C TYR A 411 1.63 3.22 18.22
N ALA A 412 2.27 3.23 19.40
CA ALA A 412 2.82 4.45 19.99
C ALA A 412 3.88 5.09 19.08
N ALA A 413 4.77 4.28 18.50
CA ALA A 413 5.82 4.78 17.60
C ALA A 413 5.27 5.35 16.30
N PHE A 414 4.34 4.66 15.63
CA PHE A 414 3.68 5.19 14.43
C PHE A 414 2.79 6.39 14.72
N GLY A 415 2.14 6.43 15.89
CA GLY A 415 1.34 7.57 16.33
C GLY A 415 2.15 8.87 16.44
N LEU A 416 3.46 8.80 16.73
CA LEU A 416 4.35 9.95 16.71
C LEU A 416 4.73 10.39 15.27
N ALA A 417 4.76 9.46 14.32
CA ALA A 417 5.13 9.74 12.93
C ALA A 417 3.95 10.30 12.11
N ALA A 418 2.75 9.76 12.28
CA ALA A 418 1.59 10.02 11.45
C ALA A 418 1.18 11.51 11.32
N PRO A 419 1.22 12.35 12.39
CA PRO A 419 0.88 13.77 12.27
C PRO A 419 1.86 14.59 11.39
N ASN A 420 3.05 14.07 11.12
CA ASN A 420 4.09 14.77 10.38
C ASN A 420 4.07 14.48 8.87
N VAL A 421 3.14 13.65 8.42
CA VAL A 421 3.00 13.28 7.01
C VAL A 421 2.23 14.36 6.24
N ASN A 422 2.69 14.69 5.04
CA ASN A 422 2.03 15.64 4.13
C ASN A 422 1.52 14.91 2.88
N GLY A 423 0.19 14.74 2.78
CA GLY A 423 -0.46 14.15 1.61
C GLY A 423 -0.78 15.12 0.49
N ALA A 424 -0.63 16.43 0.71
CA ALA A 424 -1.01 17.45 -0.26
C ALA A 424 -0.08 17.56 -1.48
N LEU A 425 1.12 16.97 -1.41
CA LEU A 425 2.11 17.01 -2.50
C LEU A 425 1.87 15.98 -3.60
N LEU A 426 0.97 15.03 -3.37
CA LEU A 426 0.70 13.97 -4.33
C LEU A 426 -0.20 14.48 -5.46
N THR A 427 0.13 14.09 -6.71
CA THR A 427 -0.64 14.35 -7.93
C THR A 427 -0.82 13.09 -8.75
N GLY A 428 -1.77 13.09 -9.69
CA GLY A 428 -2.03 11.95 -10.56
C GLY A 428 -0.87 11.59 -11.51
N SER A 429 0.10 12.48 -11.66
CA SER A 429 1.28 12.26 -12.51
C SER A 429 2.52 11.75 -11.77
N ASP A 430 2.48 11.71 -10.43
CA ASP A 430 3.66 11.41 -9.60
C ASP A 430 4.31 10.08 -9.95
N ASP A 431 3.52 9.02 -10.09
CA ASP A 431 4.00 7.67 -10.36
C ASP A 431 4.81 7.58 -11.67
N ALA A 432 4.34 8.17 -12.76
CA ALA A 432 5.04 8.19 -14.04
C ALA A 432 6.35 9.00 -13.97
N ILE A 433 6.31 10.20 -13.37
CA ILE A 433 7.46 11.08 -13.22
C ILE A 433 8.54 10.41 -12.34
N GLN A 434 8.14 9.79 -11.24
CA GLN A 434 9.04 9.14 -10.29
C GLN A 434 9.69 7.90 -10.87
N ARG A 435 8.94 7.00 -11.52
CA ARG A 435 9.51 5.82 -12.19
C ARG A 435 10.53 6.18 -13.26
N ALA A 436 10.23 7.23 -14.05
CA ALA A 436 11.17 7.73 -15.03
C ALA A 436 12.48 8.21 -14.38
N LEU A 437 12.39 8.90 -13.22
CA LEU A 437 13.57 9.37 -12.47
C LEU A 437 14.37 8.20 -11.89
N GLU A 438 13.70 7.23 -11.26
CA GLU A 438 14.35 6.06 -10.68
C GLU A 438 15.17 5.29 -11.71
N SER A 439 14.61 5.07 -12.90
CA SER A 439 15.32 4.38 -14.00
C SER A 439 16.61 5.09 -14.41
N GLN A 440 16.62 6.42 -14.47
CA GLN A 440 17.82 7.19 -14.83
C GLN A 440 18.79 7.33 -13.67
N ARG A 441 18.26 7.49 -12.44
CA ARG A 441 19.05 7.48 -11.19
C ARG A 441 19.88 6.19 -11.10
N ASP A 442 19.29 5.04 -11.33
CA ASP A 442 19.97 3.75 -11.18
C ASP A 442 21.13 3.61 -12.17
N GLN A 443 20.97 4.06 -13.41
CA GLN A 443 22.07 4.13 -14.38
C GLN A 443 23.21 5.07 -13.92
N TYR A 444 22.86 6.23 -13.34
CA TYR A 444 23.84 7.15 -12.79
C TYR A 444 24.57 6.56 -11.58
N LEU A 445 23.84 5.96 -10.64
CA LEU A 445 24.44 5.33 -9.46
C LEU A 445 25.38 4.17 -9.83
N ASN A 446 25.07 3.43 -10.91
CA ASN A 446 25.91 2.36 -11.44
C ASN A 446 27.12 2.88 -12.24
N GLY A 447 27.20 4.19 -12.50
CA GLY A 447 28.28 4.78 -13.29
C GLY A 447 28.15 4.56 -14.80
N GLU A 448 26.99 4.19 -15.28
CA GLU A 448 26.71 3.97 -16.72
C GLU A 448 26.54 5.31 -17.45
N ILE A 449 26.03 6.32 -16.77
CA ILE A 449 25.85 7.69 -17.26
C ILE A 449 26.33 8.70 -16.22
N ASP A 450 26.63 9.94 -16.64
CA ASP A 450 26.90 11.05 -15.72
C ASP A 450 25.62 11.75 -15.23
N LYS A 451 25.73 12.57 -14.20
CA LYS A 451 24.59 13.30 -13.57
C LYS A 451 23.85 14.19 -14.59
N ALA A 452 24.59 14.88 -15.45
CA ALA A 452 23.98 15.76 -16.45
C ALA A 452 23.20 14.96 -17.52
N THR A 453 23.68 13.79 -17.89
CA THR A 453 22.98 12.86 -18.80
C THR A 453 21.74 12.28 -18.13
N MET A 454 21.81 11.89 -16.84
CA MET A 454 20.68 11.41 -16.06
C MET A 454 19.52 12.43 -16.07
N TRP A 455 19.79 13.70 -15.74
CA TRP A 455 18.79 14.75 -15.74
C TRP A 455 18.17 14.97 -17.14
N ARG A 456 18.99 15.03 -18.16
CA ARG A 456 18.53 15.21 -19.54
C ARG A 456 17.62 14.07 -19.99
N GLN A 457 18.03 12.82 -19.79
CA GLN A 457 17.26 11.65 -20.17
C GLN A 457 15.93 11.56 -19.42
N TRP A 458 15.93 11.85 -18.10
CA TRP A 458 14.71 11.93 -17.33
C TRP A 458 13.74 12.99 -17.90
N LEU A 459 14.22 14.20 -18.13
CA LEU A 459 13.38 15.27 -18.69
C LEU A 459 12.84 14.94 -20.10
N ASP A 460 13.62 14.21 -20.90
CA ASP A 460 13.18 13.75 -22.23
C ASP A 460 12.05 12.72 -22.12
N VAL A 461 12.12 11.79 -21.14
CA VAL A 461 11.02 10.85 -20.86
C VAL A 461 9.78 11.60 -20.40
N VAL A 462 9.90 12.49 -19.41
CA VAL A 462 8.76 13.29 -18.92
C VAL A 462 8.13 14.11 -20.05
N ARG A 463 8.93 14.75 -20.92
CA ARG A 463 8.44 15.50 -22.08
C ARG A 463 7.66 14.62 -23.08
N SER A 464 8.08 13.37 -23.23
CA SER A 464 7.43 12.40 -24.10
C SER A 464 6.09 11.94 -23.54
N GLU A 465 6.02 11.73 -22.22
CA GLU A 465 4.81 11.26 -21.55
C GLU A 465 3.78 12.39 -21.31
N PHE A 466 4.27 13.60 -21.09
CA PHE A 466 3.45 14.78 -20.81
C PHE A 466 3.74 15.91 -21.82
N PRO A 467 3.29 15.81 -23.08
CA PRO A 467 3.66 16.74 -24.15
C PRO A 467 3.17 18.18 -23.93
N ASP A 468 2.14 18.36 -23.12
CA ASP A 468 1.57 19.69 -22.81
C ASP A 468 2.26 20.36 -21.61
N LEU A 469 3.17 19.66 -20.93
CA LEU A 469 3.86 20.16 -19.74
C LEU A 469 5.04 21.04 -20.11
N VAL A 470 5.18 22.19 -19.46
CA VAL A 470 6.39 23.03 -19.57
C VAL A 470 7.53 22.35 -18.81
N ILE A 471 8.57 21.94 -19.52
CA ILE A 471 9.73 21.24 -18.95
C ILE A 471 10.86 22.23 -18.69
N PRO A 472 11.41 22.31 -17.47
CA PRO A 472 12.54 23.20 -17.15
C PRO A 472 13.85 22.74 -17.78
N GLU A 473 14.86 23.60 -17.73
CA GLU A 473 16.24 23.19 -18.01
C GLU A 473 16.76 22.23 -16.93
N PRO A 474 17.66 21.29 -17.28
CA PRO A 474 18.28 20.39 -16.30
C PRO A 474 18.99 21.17 -15.19
N PRO A 475 18.97 20.65 -13.94
CA PRO A 475 19.85 21.12 -12.87
C PRO A 475 21.32 21.09 -13.30
N GLN A 476 22.13 22.04 -12.75
CA GLN A 476 23.57 22.17 -13.07
C GLN A 476 24.46 21.21 -12.27
#